data_0a7b5c7c3553c2ed1608d83c9a74a242
#
_entry.id   0a7b5c7c3553c2ed1608d83c9a74a242
#
_cell.length_a   1.000
_cell.length_b   1.000
_cell.length_c   1.000
_cell.angle_alpha   90.00
_cell.angle_beta   90.00
_cell.angle_gamma   90.00
#
_symmetry.space_group_name_H-M   'P 1'
#
loop_
_entity.id
_entity.type
_entity.pdbx_description
1 polymer ?
#
loop_
_entity_poly.entity_id
_entity_poly.type
_entity_poly.pdbx_seq_one_letter_code
_entity_poly.pdbx_strand_id
1 'polypeptide(L)'
;MRVCIRSGSVKGGANEKMKHLLTTTIAAVLVVGCGPSVDIWEAARTGNIEAVKQHLTAGTDVNAKTGSGWTPLHYTAREGHKEITDLLLTNGADVNAKNDEGGTPLDWAECCADKKETVDLLRKHGGKTGEELKTEGK
;
A
#
# COMPACT_ATOMS: atom_id res chain seq x y z
N MET A 1 -10.78 18.83 -1.20
CA MET A 1 -9.60 18.89 -1.84
C MET A 1 -8.89 20.15 -1.80
N ARG A 2 -9.36 21.16 -2.30
CA ARG A 2 -8.72 22.38 -2.24
C ARG A 2 -8.35 22.73 -0.89
N VAL A 3 -9.03 22.25 0.02
CA VAL A 3 -8.76 22.54 1.41
C VAL A 3 -7.31 22.30 1.75
N CYS A 4 -6.79 21.21 1.32
CA CYS A 4 -5.41 20.90 1.64
C CYS A 4 -4.45 21.90 1.03
N ILE A 5 -4.81 22.38 -0.10
CA ILE A 5 -3.96 23.31 -0.75
C ILE A 5 -3.93 24.60 -0.04
N ARG A 6 -5.09 25.00 0.43
CA ARG A 6 -5.14 26.22 1.11
C ARG A 6 -4.38 26.20 2.33
N SER A 7 -4.45 25.16 3.00
CA SER A 7 -3.74 25.15 4.24
C SER A 7 -2.32 25.51 3.97
N GLY A 8 -1.88 25.20 2.80
CA GLY A 8 -0.53 25.57 2.53
C GLY A 8 -0.34 27.05 2.68
N SER A 9 -1.32 27.75 2.30
CA SER A 9 -1.10 29.16 2.29
C SER A 9 -1.05 29.69 3.65
N VAL A 10 -1.56 28.94 4.44
CA VAL A 10 -1.60 29.40 5.77
C VAL A 10 -0.29 29.92 6.12
N LYS A 11 0.67 29.55 5.41
CA LYS A 11 1.88 30.04 5.75
C LYS A 11 1.73 31.21 6.57
N GLY A 12 0.75 31.75 6.48
CA GLY A 12 0.48 32.82 7.39
C GLY A 12 1.52 32.74 8.45
N GLY A 13 2.08 31.65 8.49
CA GLY A 13 3.09 31.43 9.43
C GLY A 13 3.62 32.64 9.95
N ALA A 14 2.91 33.41 9.85
CA ALA A 14 3.13 34.62 10.35
C ALA A 14 3.75 34.45 11.67
N ASN A 15 3.41 33.62 12.38
CA ASN A 15 3.87 33.63 13.66
C ASN A 15 4.72 32.53 14.04
N GLU A 16 5.93 32.78 14.09
CA GLU A 16 6.82 31.80 14.50
C GLU A 16 6.56 31.25 15.81
N LYS A 17 6.26 32.01 16.75
CA LYS A 17 6.04 31.54 18.04
C LYS A 17 4.96 30.57 18.10
N MET A 18 3.85 30.94 17.61
CA MET A 18 2.75 30.10 17.73
C MET A 18 2.94 28.91 16.89
N LYS A 19 3.71 29.05 15.90
CA LYS A 19 4.00 27.98 15.10
C LYS A 19 4.19 26.70 15.77
N HIS A 20 4.97 26.69 16.73
CA HIS A 20 5.29 25.46 17.39
C HIS A 20 4.08 24.70 17.92
N LEU A 21 3.24 25.34 18.62
CA LEU A 21 2.09 24.71 19.16
C LEU A 21 1.12 24.34 18.09
N LEU A 22 0.82 25.29 17.25
CA LEU A 22 -0.15 25.05 16.24
C LEU A 22 0.26 24.00 15.26
N THR A 23 1.52 23.99 14.92
CA THR A 23 1.95 23.05 13.92
C THR A 23 1.69 21.64 14.32
N THR A 24 1.94 21.32 15.55
CA THR A 24 1.76 19.97 15.97
C THR A 24 0.32 19.54 15.88
N THR A 25 -0.53 20.37 16.40
CA THR A 25 -1.92 20.04 16.46
C THR A 25 -2.57 20.04 15.08
N ILE A 26 -2.32 21.10 14.37
CA ILE A 26 -2.92 21.26 13.08
C ILE A 26 -2.44 20.23 12.10
N ALA A 27 -1.15 19.92 12.17
CA ALA A 27 -0.61 18.96 11.26
C ALA A 27 -1.34 17.63 11.39
N ALA A 28 -1.61 17.23 12.62
CA ALA A 28 -2.30 15.98 12.84
C ALA A 28 -3.71 16.02 12.25
N VAL A 29 -4.38 17.12 12.46
CA VAL A 29 -5.74 17.26 11.96
C VAL A 29 -5.76 17.28 10.44
N LEU A 30 -4.83 18.00 9.85
CA LEU A 30 -4.81 18.10 8.42
C LEU A 30 -4.52 16.77 7.76
N VAL A 31 -3.62 16.02 8.35
CA VAL A 31 -3.29 14.73 7.81
C VAL A 31 -4.52 13.85 7.80
N VAL A 32 -5.28 13.87 8.88
CA VAL A 32 -6.47 13.07 8.96
C VAL A 32 -7.52 13.56 7.97
N GLY A 33 -7.60 14.86 7.82
CA GLY A 33 -8.62 15.44 6.93
C GLY A 33 -8.31 15.32 5.46
N CYS A 34 -7.06 15.29 5.09
CA CYS A 34 -6.70 15.28 3.70
C CYS A 34 -6.71 13.91 3.04
N GLY A 35 -6.26 12.92 3.68
CA GLY A 35 -6.19 11.59 3.12
C GLY A 35 -5.36 11.55 1.82
N PRO A 36 -5.00 10.41 1.34
CA PRO A 36 -4.27 10.27 0.11
C PRO A 36 -5.17 10.57 -1.10
N SER A 37 -4.60 11.15 -2.11
CA SER A 37 -5.36 11.55 -3.30
C SER A 37 -5.65 10.39 -4.25
N VAL A 38 -4.98 9.27 -4.09
CA VAL A 38 -5.18 8.06 -4.89
C VAL A 38 -5.51 6.93 -3.93
N ASP A 39 -6.20 5.92 -4.40
CA ASP A 39 -6.53 4.78 -3.54
C ASP A 39 -5.31 3.86 -3.36
N ILE A 40 -5.39 2.95 -2.41
CA ILE A 40 -4.27 2.09 -2.05
C ILE A 40 -3.86 1.17 -3.20
N TRP A 41 -4.80 0.75 -4.03
CA TRP A 41 -4.51 -0.14 -5.16
C TRP A 41 -3.72 0.61 -6.23
N GLU A 42 -4.12 1.85 -6.53
CA GLU A 42 -3.44 2.67 -7.51
C GLU A 42 -2.05 3.06 -6.99
N ALA A 43 -1.94 3.38 -5.70
CA ALA A 43 -0.66 3.66 -5.07
C ALA A 43 0.27 2.46 -5.16
N ALA A 44 -0.26 1.25 -4.94
CA ALA A 44 0.49 0.01 -5.03
C ALA A 44 0.92 -0.28 -6.46
N ARG A 45 0.05 -0.03 -7.44
CA ARG A 45 0.31 -0.27 -8.84
C ARG A 45 1.37 0.67 -9.41
N THR A 46 1.31 1.93 -9.01
CA THR A 46 2.22 2.96 -9.54
C THR A 46 3.54 3.05 -8.79
N GLY A 47 3.68 2.31 -7.71
CA GLY A 47 4.91 2.35 -6.93
C GLY A 47 5.01 3.56 -6.00
N ASN A 48 3.89 4.19 -5.67
CA ASN A 48 3.90 5.37 -4.81
C ASN A 48 3.92 4.97 -3.33
N ILE A 49 5.12 4.73 -2.83
CA ILE A 49 5.33 4.25 -1.47
C ILE A 49 4.78 5.23 -0.41
N GLU A 50 4.85 6.53 -0.67
CA GLU A 50 4.36 7.52 0.29
C GLU A 50 2.85 7.48 0.42
N ALA A 51 2.14 7.32 -0.70
CA ALA A 51 0.70 7.18 -0.68
C ALA A 51 0.29 5.89 0.04
N VAL A 52 1.02 4.78 -0.19
CA VAL A 52 0.76 3.52 0.51
C VAL A 52 0.95 3.70 2.02
N LYS A 53 2.02 4.38 2.44
CA LYS A 53 2.26 4.65 3.86
C LYS A 53 1.13 5.48 4.46
N GLN A 54 0.66 6.48 3.73
CA GLN A 54 -0.44 7.31 4.19
C GLN A 54 -1.72 6.49 4.38
N HIS A 55 -2.02 5.60 3.45
CA HIS A 55 -3.17 4.71 3.57
C HIS A 55 -3.07 3.81 4.80
N LEU A 56 -1.89 3.22 5.02
CA LEU A 56 -1.67 2.34 6.17
C LEU A 56 -1.79 3.09 7.48
N THR A 57 -1.23 4.30 7.57
CA THR A 57 -1.35 5.12 8.79
C THR A 57 -2.77 5.62 9.01
N ALA A 58 -3.54 5.79 7.95
CA ALA A 58 -4.94 6.17 8.05
C ALA A 58 -5.85 4.98 8.43
N GLY A 59 -5.28 3.80 8.56
CA GLY A 59 -6.06 2.61 8.95
C GLY A 59 -6.76 1.91 7.80
N THR A 60 -6.33 2.17 6.56
CA THR A 60 -6.90 1.48 5.40
C THR A 60 -6.56 -0.01 5.49
N ASP A 61 -7.53 -0.84 5.18
CA ASP A 61 -7.31 -2.30 5.21
C ASP A 61 -6.25 -2.69 4.17
N VAL A 62 -5.15 -3.24 4.66
CA VAL A 62 -4.03 -3.69 3.82
C VAL A 62 -4.45 -4.82 2.88
N ASN A 63 -5.52 -5.53 3.22
CA ASN A 63 -6.05 -6.64 2.44
C ASN A 63 -7.31 -6.27 1.66
N ALA A 64 -7.60 -4.98 1.53
CA ALA A 64 -8.75 -4.50 0.78
C ALA A 64 -8.74 -5.07 -0.63
N LYS A 65 -9.88 -5.60 -1.09
CA LYS A 65 -9.97 -6.22 -2.41
C LYS A 65 -10.73 -5.34 -3.38
N THR A 66 -10.26 -5.33 -4.62
CA THR A 66 -11.00 -4.71 -5.72
C THR A 66 -12.17 -5.61 -6.11
N GLY A 67 -13.00 -5.14 -7.02
CA GLY A 67 -14.11 -5.93 -7.57
C GLY A 67 -13.69 -7.23 -8.26
N SER A 68 -12.39 -7.41 -8.55
CA SER A 68 -11.85 -8.63 -9.13
C SER A 68 -11.05 -9.44 -8.10
N GLY A 69 -11.19 -9.11 -6.83
CA GLY A 69 -10.50 -9.82 -5.75
C GLY A 69 -9.02 -9.47 -5.59
N TRP A 70 -8.51 -8.48 -6.31
CA TRP A 70 -7.10 -8.10 -6.20
C TRP A 70 -6.85 -7.29 -4.95
N THR A 71 -5.77 -7.63 -4.22
CA THR A 71 -5.32 -6.84 -3.07
C THR A 71 -4.17 -5.93 -3.51
N PRO A 72 -3.78 -4.93 -2.70
CA PRO A 72 -2.61 -4.12 -3.00
C PRO A 72 -1.36 -4.96 -3.24
N LEU A 73 -1.23 -6.08 -2.53
CA LEU A 73 -0.09 -6.97 -2.67
C LEU A 73 -0.01 -7.64 -4.05
N HIS A 74 -1.15 -7.91 -4.69
CA HIS A 74 -1.17 -8.45 -6.05
C HIS A 74 -0.58 -7.43 -7.04
N TYR A 75 -0.92 -6.16 -6.86
CA TYR A 75 -0.43 -5.11 -7.74
C TYR A 75 1.07 -4.90 -7.58
N THR A 76 1.56 -4.80 -6.33
CA THR A 76 2.99 -4.62 -6.10
C THR A 76 3.80 -5.81 -6.58
N ALA A 77 3.27 -7.01 -6.44
CA ALA A 77 3.91 -8.23 -6.90
C ALA A 77 3.99 -8.26 -8.43
N ARG A 78 2.88 -7.91 -9.09
CA ARG A 78 2.82 -7.86 -10.54
C ARG A 78 3.78 -6.82 -11.13
N GLU A 79 3.87 -5.66 -10.50
CA GLU A 79 4.72 -4.58 -11.00
C GLU A 79 6.18 -4.70 -10.51
N GLY A 80 6.43 -5.50 -9.47
CA GLY A 80 7.78 -5.71 -8.95
C GLY A 80 8.23 -4.66 -7.95
N HIS A 81 7.30 -3.99 -7.29
CA HIS A 81 7.62 -2.96 -6.30
C HIS A 81 8.02 -3.59 -4.96
N LYS A 82 9.26 -4.03 -4.87
CA LYS A 82 9.80 -4.77 -3.72
C LYS A 82 9.61 -4.05 -2.39
N GLU A 83 9.93 -2.77 -2.33
CA GLU A 83 9.86 -2.00 -1.09
C GLU A 83 8.42 -1.87 -0.58
N ILE A 84 7.48 -1.72 -1.51
CA ILE A 84 6.07 -1.64 -1.14
C ILE A 84 5.56 -3.02 -0.76
N THR A 85 6.02 -4.07 -1.44
CA THR A 85 5.68 -5.44 -1.11
C THR A 85 6.09 -5.75 0.32
N ASP A 86 7.33 -5.39 0.70
CA ASP A 86 7.85 -5.58 2.06
C ASP A 86 7.03 -4.78 3.07
N LEU A 87 6.70 -3.55 2.73
CA LEU A 87 5.91 -2.68 3.58
C LEU A 87 4.50 -3.27 3.83
N LEU A 88 3.84 -3.77 2.80
CA LEU A 88 2.52 -4.37 2.92
C LEU A 88 2.59 -5.65 3.78
N LEU A 89 3.57 -6.50 3.53
CA LEU A 89 3.75 -7.74 4.29
C LEU A 89 4.00 -7.47 5.78
N THR A 90 4.83 -6.45 6.09
CA THR A 90 5.07 -6.08 7.47
C THR A 90 3.84 -5.51 8.15
N ASN A 91 2.91 -4.99 7.40
CA ASN A 91 1.65 -4.46 7.92
C ASN A 91 0.50 -5.48 7.86
N GLY A 92 0.83 -6.75 7.67
CA GLY A 92 -0.16 -7.83 7.77
C GLY A 92 -0.88 -8.19 6.48
N ALA A 93 -0.30 -7.87 5.33
CA ALA A 93 -0.89 -8.30 4.07
C ALA A 93 -0.85 -9.82 3.96
N ASP A 94 -1.95 -10.41 3.51
CA ASP A 94 -2.02 -11.85 3.29
C ASP A 94 -1.22 -12.23 2.04
N VAL A 95 -0.08 -12.85 2.26
CA VAL A 95 0.84 -13.25 1.21
C VAL A 95 0.23 -14.27 0.23
N ASN A 96 -0.78 -15.00 0.69
CA ASN A 96 -1.47 -16.04 -0.09
C ASN A 96 -2.91 -15.67 -0.47
N ALA A 97 -3.23 -14.38 -0.42
CA ALA A 97 -4.54 -13.91 -0.84
C ALA A 97 -4.83 -14.35 -2.27
N LYS A 98 -6.05 -14.82 -2.52
CA LYS A 98 -6.46 -15.23 -3.86
C LYS A 98 -7.39 -14.20 -4.46
N ASN A 99 -7.18 -13.91 -5.72
CA ASN A 99 -8.10 -13.10 -6.50
C ASN A 99 -9.21 -14.01 -7.06
N ASP A 100 -10.12 -13.47 -7.85
CA ASP A 100 -11.26 -14.22 -8.39
C ASP A 100 -10.83 -15.30 -9.39
N GLU A 101 -9.64 -15.19 -9.95
CA GLU A 101 -9.10 -16.17 -10.86
C GLU A 101 -8.36 -17.29 -10.10
N GLY A 102 -8.24 -17.15 -8.79
CA GLY A 102 -7.52 -18.09 -7.94
C GLY A 102 -6.02 -17.86 -7.89
N GLY A 103 -5.54 -16.78 -8.51
CA GLY A 103 -4.12 -16.44 -8.53
C GLY A 103 -3.72 -15.72 -7.24
N THR A 104 -2.49 -15.96 -6.82
CA THR A 104 -1.89 -15.31 -5.65
C THR A 104 -0.91 -14.22 -6.09
N PRO A 105 -0.47 -13.35 -5.19
CA PRO A 105 0.56 -12.38 -5.54
C PRO A 105 1.82 -13.03 -6.14
N LEU A 106 2.17 -14.22 -5.67
CA LEU A 106 3.34 -14.92 -6.18
C LEU A 106 3.19 -15.34 -7.63
N ASP A 107 1.99 -15.80 -8.04
CA ASP A 107 1.73 -16.19 -9.43
C ASP A 107 2.00 -15.00 -10.36
N TRP A 108 1.61 -13.81 -9.92
CA TRP A 108 1.78 -12.59 -10.71
C TRP A 108 3.21 -12.06 -10.71
N ALA A 109 3.97 -12.32 -9.64
CA ALA A 109 5.37 -11.96 -9.59
C ALA A 109 6.21 -12.88 -10.50
N GLU A 110 5.87 -14.17 -10.55
CA GLU A 110 6.62 -15.15 -11.33
C GLU A 110 6.40 -15.04 -12.83
N CYS A 111 5.35 -14.36 -13.26
CA CYS A 111 5.08 -14.24 -14.70
C CYS A 111 6.14 -13.43 -15.45
N CYS A 112 7.03 -12.74 -14.76
CA CYS A 112 8.03 -11.90 -15.41
C CYS A 112 9.40 -12.10 -14.77
N ALA A 113 10.37 -12.41 -15.56
CA ALA A 113 11.69 -12.81 -15.09
C ALA A 113 12.50 -11.74 -14.35
N ASP A 114 12.13 -10.50 -14.51
CA ASP A 114 12.86 -9.37 -13.90
C ASP A 114 12.45 -9.05 -12.47
N LYS A 115 11.54 -9.84 -11.88
CA LYS A 115 11.00 -9.56 -10.55
C LYS A 115 11.48 -10.53 -9.48
N LYS A 116 12.65 -11.08 -9.72
CA LYS A 116 13.23 -12.10 -8.83
C LYS A 116 13.25 -11.70 -7.37
N GLU A 117 13.62 -10.46 -7.10
CA GLU A 117 13.69 -9.98 -5.73
C GLU A 117 12.33 -9.96 -5.03
N THR A 118 11.29 -9.63 -5.77
CA THR A 118 9.93 -9.63 -5.22
C THR A 118 9.44 -11.06 -5.02
N VAL A 119 9.79 -11.97 -5.93
CA VAL A 119 9.48 -13.41 -5.81
C VAL A 119 10.16 -13.97 -4.55
N ASP A 120 11.47 -13.69 -4.39
CA ASP A 120 12.23 -14.18 -3.25
C ASP A 120 11.65 -13.64 -1.94
N LEU A 121 11.22 -12.37 -1.93
CA LEU A 121 10.62 -11.75 -0.78
C LEU A 121 9.28 -12.41 -0.43
N LEU A 122 8.42 -12.64 -1.41
CA LEU A 122 7.14 -13.29 -1.19
C LEU A 122 7.33 -14.72 -0.67
N ARG A 123 8.26 -15.48 -1.26
CA ARG A 123 8.55 -16.83 -0.79
C ARG A 123 9.12 -16.84 0.63
N LYS A 124 9.93 -15.87 0.97
CA LYS A 124 10.48 -15.74 2.32
C LYS A 124 9.37 -15.55 3.36
N HIS A 125 8.30 -14.88 2.97
CA HIS A 125 7.14 -14.67 3.84
C HIS A 125 6.07 -15.78 3.72
N GLY A 126 6.42 -16.90 3.09
CA GLY A 126 5.53 -18.06 2.98
C GLY A 126 4.58 -17.99 1.79
N GLY A 127 4.89 -17.17 0.80
CA GLY A 127 4.10 -17.06 -0.41
C GLY A 127 4.09 -18.35 -1.21
N LYS A 128 2.93 -18.74 -1.68
CA LYS A 128 2.72 -19.93 -2.49
C LYS A 128 1.91 -19.56 -3.72
N THR A 129 2.08 -20.33 -4.77
CA THR A 129 1.27 -20.14 -5.97
C THR A 129 -0.14 -20.72 -5.75
N GLY A 130 -1.08 -20.30 -6.58
CA GLY A 130 -2.43 -20.83 -6.51
C GLY A 130 -2.48 -22.35 -6.68
N GLU A 131 -1.54 -22.91 -7.48
CA GLU A 131 -1.45 -24.35 -7.67
C GLU A 131 -0.91 -25.05 -6.43
N GLU A 132 0.12 -24.49 -5.80
CA GLU A 132 0.68 -25.04 -4.56
C GLU A 132 -0.39 -25.10 -3.47
N LEU A 133 -1.19 -24.04 -3.35
CA LEU A 133 -2.27 -23.99 -2.36
C LEU A 133 -3.39 -24.99 -2.66
N LYS A 134 -3.61 -25.37 -3.92
CA LYS A 134 -4.61 -26.37 -4.26
C LYS A 134 -4.15 -27.76 -3.86
N THR A 135 -2.87 -28.02 -3.97
CA THR A 135 -2.34 -29.35 -3.65
C THR A 135 -2.29 -29.63 -2.16
N GLU A 136 -2.09 -28.57 -1.36
CA GLU A 136 -2.06 -28.70 0.09
C GLU A 136 -3.45 -28.85 0.72
N GLY A 137 -4.49 -28.42 0.04
CA GLY A 137 -5.86 -28.51 0.53
C GLY A 137 -6.51 -29.86 0.34
N LYS A 138 -5.76 -30.83 -0.16
CA LYS A 138 -6.22 -32.20 -0.29
C LYS A 138 -5.58 -33.11 0.73
#